data_882f10fc6c07df808b2d2655c4dec44b
#
_entry.id   882f10fc6c07df808b2d2655c4dec44b
#
_cell.length_a   1.000
_cell.length_b   1.000
_cell.length_c   1.000
_cell.angle_alpha   90.00
_cell.angle_beta   90.00
_cell.angle_gamma   90.00
#
_symmetry.space_group_name_H-M   'P 1'
#
loop_
_entity.id
_entity.type
_entity.pdbx_description
1 polymer ?
#
loop_
_entity_poly.entity_id
_entity_poly.type
_entity_poly.pdbx_seq_one_letter_code
_entity_poly.pdbx_strand_id
1 'polypeptide(L)'
;MRRPFVWFVLGLAVGIIGEMYLTGLKAAAAFIFCVAAALGFSYKNRIFEYMYVPLLAVIGFILCRSAIGTADISAEKIVGRGSVVVGTVRNYYTTKSGKTAVTVETKSITDGNISCEKNQKIFLTAEDAEVHAGDVIEAHGKLYCFEEPTNPYQTDYRIYMKSKGYDYSFWCDDIRKISTDNGIIYKIEKARENVNRFFDENMGESEAAIAKALTTGYKYDIPDNTEKTFRNLGISHVLAVSGLHVSLVSGILFALLRVVFKMRKRTAAVPTAIFLTAYFIFTGCSPSAARAVIMTLTAFAALVFYKNSDRYNTIAFSAFILLCINPLYLWNVSFQLSFFWITAVLLALDIIKKICRTSKTAKAIIFSFII
;
A
#
# COMPACT_ATOMS: atom_id res chain seq x y z
N MET A 1 0.78 -28.48 10.22
CA MET A 1 0.70 -27.08 10.75
C MET A 1 -0.72 -26.55 10.64
N ARG A 2 -1.28 -25.95 11.73
CA ARG A 2 -2.62 -25.37 11.69
C ARG A 2 -2.67 -23.99 10.97
N ARG A 3 -1.56 -23.23 10.91
CA ARG A 3 -1.51 -21.85 10.37
C ARG A 3 -0.18 -21.56 9.67
N PRO A 4 0.07 -22.12 8.47
CA PRO A 4 1.37 -22.02 7.80
C PRO A 4 1.77 -20.56 7.48
N PHE A 5 0.83 -19.73 7.02
CA PHE A 5 1.14 -18.36 6.61
C PHE A 5 1.57 -17.44 7.76
N VAL A 6 1.20 -17.72 9.01
CA VAL A 6 1.72 -16.99 10.17
C VAL A 6 3.24 -17.17 10.27
N TRP A 7 3.73 -18.39 10.10
CA TRP A 7 5.16 -18.68 10.11
C TRP A 7 5.88 -18.13 8.87
N PHE A 8 5.19 -18.11 7.72
CA PHE A 8 5.72 -17.50 6.49
C PHE A 8 5.98 -16.01 6.68
N VAL A 9 5.03 -15.28 7.25
CA VAL A 9 5.20 -13.84 7.53
C VAL A 9 6.29 -13.61 8.56
N LEU A 10 6.36 -14.41 9.62
CA LEU A 10 7.41 -14.27 10.63
C LEU A 10 8.79 -14.50 10.02
N GLY A 11 8.98 -15.55 9.22
CA GLY A 11 10.24 -15.78 8.52
C GLY A 11 10.62 -14.62 7.61
N LEU A 12 9.70 -14.19 6.77
CA LEU A 12 9.91 -13.07 5.85
C LEU A 12 10.27 -11.77 6.60
N ALA A 13 9.53 -11.45 7.66
CA ALA A 13 9.76 -10.26 8.49
C ALA A 13 11.15 -10.28 9.16
N VAL A 14 11.57 -11.43 9.67
CA VAL A 14 12.93 -11.58 10.26
C VAL A 14 13.99 -11.28 9.21
N GLY A 15 13.82 -11.76 7.99
CA GLY A 15 14.75 -11.46 6.89
C GLY A 15 14.81 -9.98 6.53
N ILE A 16 13.63 -9.36 6.41
CA ILE A 16 13.49 -7.94 6.08
C ILE A 16 14.14 -7.08 7.19
N ILE A 17 13.87 -7.39 8.47
CA ILE A 17 14.48 -6.70 9.62
C ILE A 17 15.99 -6.92 9.62
N GLY A 18 16.42 -8.14 9.31
CA GLY A 18 17.86 -8.49 9.25
C GLY A 18 18.62 -7.59 8.28
N GLU A 19 18.08 -7.31 7.07
CA GLU A 19 18.74 -6.42 6.11
C GLU A 19 18.86 -4.97 6.61
N MET A 20 17.84 -4.46 7.30
CA MET A 20 17.86 -3.08 7.80
C MET A 20 18.89 -2.83 8.90
N TYR A 21 19.11 -3.82 9.78
CA TYR A 21 20.02 -3.66 10.92
C TYR A 21 21.42 -4.25 10.68
N LEU A 22 21.55 -5.14 9.70
CA LEU A 22 22.79 -5.81 9.37
C LEU A 22 23.41 -5.21 8.09
N THR A 23 23.96 -4.02 8.21
CA THR A 23 24.61 -3.34 7.08
C THR A 23 25.97 -3.93 6.74
N GLY A 24 26.23 -4.19 5.46
CA GLY A 24 27.51 -4.63 4.95
C GLY A 24 27.65 -6.14 4.68
N LEU A 25 28.66 -6.50 3.88
CA LEU A 25 28.87 -7.86 3.38
C LEU A 25 29.10 -8.89 4.50
N LYS A 26 29.82 -8.49 5.55
CA LYS A 26 30.11 -9.36 6.71
C LYS A 26 28.86 -9.69 7.51
N ALA A 27 27.97 -8.71 7.66
CA ALA A 27 26.71 -8.89 8.36
C ALA A 27 25.71 -9.76 7.55
N ALA A 28 25.68 -9.61 6.24
CA ALA A 28 24.92 -10.48 5.34
C ALA A 28 25.43 -11.93 5.42
N ALA A 29 26.75 -12.12 5.42
CA ALA A 29 27.35 -13.46 5.57
C ALA A 29 27.02 -14.09 6.93
N ALA A 30 27.08 -13.31 8.02
CA ALA A 30 26.68 -13.79 9.36
C ALA A 30 25.20 -14.18 9.42
N PHE A 31 24.31 -13.39 8.81
CA PHE A 31 22.89 -13.71 8.73
C PHE A 31 22.63 -15.01 7.96
N ILE A 32 23.25 -15.17 6.78
CA ILE A 32 23.16 -16.41 5.99
C ILE A 32 23.69 -17.61 6.78
N PHE A 33 24.79 -17.43 7.51
CA PHE A 33 25.34 -18.48 8.37
C PHE A 33 24.38 -18.87 9.50
N CYS A 34 23.76 -17.91 10.18
CA CYS A 34 22.75 -18.19 11.21
C CYS A 34 21.54 -18.93 10.65
N VAL A 35 21.10 -18.55 9.45
CA VAL A 35 20.00 -19.24 8.75
C VAL A 35 20.40 -20.67 8.39
N ALA A 36 21.61 -20.89 7.87
CA ALA A 36 22.11 -22.23 7.54
C ALA A 36 22.24 -23.10 8.81
N ALA A 37 22.71 -22.53 9.92
CA ALA A 37 22.75 -23.21 11.20
C ALA A 37 21.35 -23.61 11.71
N ALA A 38 20.36 -22.69 11.59
CA ALA A 38 18.96 -22.97 11.93
C ALA A 38 18.35 -24.07 11.06
N LEU A 39 18.67 -24.10 9.77
CA LEU A 39 18.29 -25.19 8.86
C LEU A 39 18.91 -26.52 9.27
N GLY A 40 20.21 -26.53 9.57
CA GLY A 40 20.92 -27.72 10.03
C GLY A 40 20.37 -28.26 11.36
N PHE A 41 20.05 -27.37 12.32
CA PHE A 41 19.41 -27.74 13.57
C PHE A 41 18.01 -28.32 13.38
N SER A 42 17.19 -27.72 12.51
CA SER A 42 15.85 -28.22 12.18
C SER A 42 15.92 -29.59 11.51
N TYR A 43 16.87 -29.80 10.60
CA TYR A 43 17.13 -31.09 9.97
C TYR A 43 17.53 -32.17 10.98
N LYS A 44 18.51 -31.89 11.84
CA LYS A 44 19.00 -32.81 12.87
C LYS A 44 17.91 -33.25 13.86
N ASN A 45 17.02 -32.31 14.23
CA ASN A 45 15.94 -32.59 15.17
C ASN A 45 14.65 -33.08 14.50
N ARG A 46 14.65 -33.38 13.19
CA ARG A 46 13.49 -33.79 12.40
C ARG A 46 12.30 -32.85 12.44
N ILE A 47 12.54 -31.54 12.63
CA ILE A 47 11.51 -30.49 12.64
C ILE A 47 11.30 -29.98 11.21
N PHE A 48 11.07 -30.88 10.28
CA PHE A 48 10.91 -30.55 8.86
C PHE A 48 9.79 -29.56 8.58
N GLU A 49 8.76 -29.55 9.42
CA GLU A 49 7.60 -28.62 9.24
C GLU A 49 7.97 -27.14 9.36
N TYR A 50 9.13 -26.79 9.88
CA TYR A 50 9.57 -25.39 10.09
C TYR A 50 10.79 -25.00 9.24
N MET A 51 11.33 -25.92 8.42
CA MET A 51 12.52 -25.64 7.59
C MET A 51 12.32 -24.51 6.59
N TYR A 52 11.08 -24.20 6.21
CA TYR A 52 10.79 -23.09 5.30
C TYR A 52 10.91 -21.71 5.98
N VAL A 53 10.85 -21.60 7.32
CA VAL A 53 10.95 -20.30 8.01
C VAL A 53 12.31 -19.65 7.80
N PRO A 54 13.46 -20.33 8.01
CA PRO A 54 14.76 -19.79 7.65
C PRO A 54 14.91 -19.46 6.15
N LEU A 55 14.35 -20.30 5.27
CA LEU A 55 14.37 -20.04 3.83
C LEU A 55 13.63 -18.73 3.48
N LEU A 56 12.48 -18.51 4.10
CA LEU A 56 11.70 -17.27 3.92
C LEU A 56 12.44 -16.06 4.51
N ALA A 57 13.23 -16.23 5.57
CA ALA A 57 14.08 -15.17 6.08
C ALA A 57 15.16 -14.77 5.05
N VAL A 58 15.78 -15.71 4.34
CA VAL A 58 16.70 -15.39 3.25
C VAL A 58 15.98 -14.65 2.12
N ILE A 59 14.79 -15.11 1.74
CA ILE A 59 13.99 -14.45 0.70
C ILE A 59 13.64 -13.03 1.14
N GLY A 60 13.20 -12.82 2.39
CA GLY A 60 12.89 -11.50 2.92
C GLY A 60 14.08 -10.55 2.92
N PHE A 61 15.25 -11.06 3.27
CA PHE A 61 16.52 -10.32 3.22
C PHE A 61 16.84 -9.88 1.79
N ILE A 62 16.79 -10.79 0.82
CA ILE A 62 17.07 -10.52 -0.59
C ILE A 62 16.06 -9.51 -1.17
N LEU A 63 14.77 -9.68 -0.88
CA LEU A 63 13.72 -8.77 -1.33
C LEU A 63 13.92 -7.36 -0.77
N CYS A 64 14.24 -7.24 0.52
CA CYS A 64 14.50 -5.95 1.16
C CYS A 64 15.73 -5.27 0.55
N ARG A 65 16.83 -6.02 0.40
CA ARG A 65 18.05 -5.52 -0.25
C ARG A 65 17.80 -5.06 -1.68
N SER A 66 17.03 -5.83 -2.45
CA SER A 66 16.62 -5.43 -3.79
C SER A 66 15.80 -4.13 -3.78
N ALA A 67 14.82 -4.01 -2.85
CA ALA A 67 13.96 -2.84 -2.76
C ALA A 67 14.70 -1.58 -2.31
N ILE A 68 15.71 -1.71 -1.44
CA ILE A 68 16.55 -0.58 -1.01
C ILE A 68 17.56 -0.21 -2.10
N GLY A 69 18.16 -1.22 -2.72
CA GLY A 69 19.24 -1.07 -3.73
C GLY A 69 18.77 -0.79 -5.15
N THR A 70 17.48 -0.52 -5.37
CA THR A 70 16.95 -0.20 -6.72
C THR A 70 17.37 1.17 -7.25
N ALA A 71 17.99 2.02 -6.42
CA ALA A 71 18.65 3.23 -6.88
C ALA A 71 19.69 2.86 -7.95
N ASP A 72 19.48 3.35 -9.16
CA ASP A 72 20.43 3.11 -10.26
C ASP A 72 21.69 3.92 -10.00
N ILE A 73 22.84 3.26 -10.04
CA ILE A 73 24.17 3.91 -9.89
C ILE A 73 24.33 5.07 -10.88
N SER A 74 23.68 4.96 -12.06
CA SER A 74 23.70 6.02 -13.08
C SER A 74 22.84 7.22 -12.63
N ALA A 75 21.67 7.00 -12.05
CA ALA A 75 20.82 8.06 -11.53
C ALA A 75 21.44 8.74 -10.29
N GLU A 76 22.13 7.99 -9.43
CA GLU A 76 22.84 8.56 -8.27
C GLU A 76 23.94 9.55 -8.69
N LYS A 77 24.61 9.33 -9.84
CA LYS A 77 25.61 10.25 -10.38
C LYS A 77 25.01 11.56 -10.91
N ILE A 78 23.71 11.56 -11.22
CA ILE A 78 22.97 12.72 -11.74
C ILE A 78 22.41 13.56 -10.58
N VAL A 79 22.29 13.02 -9.38
CA VAL A 79 21.75 13.71 -8.20
C VAL A 79 22.46 15.05 -7.95
N GLY A 80 21.68 16.10 -7.73
CA GLY A 80 22.16 17.47 -7.48
C GLY A 80 22.56 18.25 -8.75
N ARG A 81 22.57 17.62 -9.93
CA ARG A 81 22.87 18.26 -11.20
C ARG A 81 21.59 18.67 -11.93
N GLY A 82 21.71 19.63 -12.83
CA GLY A 82 20.66 19.94 -13.80
C GLY A 82 20.41 18.72 -14.68
N SER A 83 19.18 18.26 -14.76
CA SER A 83 18.82 17.06 -15.49
C SER A 83 17.47 17.21 -16.17
N VAL A 84 17.26 16.40 -17.20
CA VAL A 84 16.02 16.31 -17.96
C VAL A 84 15.40 14.94 -17.68
N VAL A 85 14.16 14.95 -17.29
CA VAL A 85 13.35 13.75 -17.04
C VAL A 85 12.28 13.63 -18.10
N VAL A 86 12.27 12.53 -18.84
CA VAL A 86 11.18 12.18 -19.74
C VAL A 86 10.41 11.01 -19.15
N GLY A 87 9.10 11.16 -19.03
CA GLY A 87 8.28 10.13 -18.42
C GLY A 87 6.79 10.35 -18.57
N THR A 88 6.01 9.36 -18.14
CA THR A 88 4.54 9.40 -18.18
C THR A 88 4.00 9.79 -16.80
N VAL A 89 3.12 10.78 -16.76
CA VAL A 89 2.40 11.20 -15.56
C VAL A 89 1.43 10.09 -15.14
N ARG A 90 1.57 9.61 -13.91
CA ARG A 90 0.69 8.59 -13.34
C ARG A 90 -0.37 9.17 -12.43
N ASN A 91 -0.02 10.22 -11.70
CA ASN A 91 -0.95 10.92 -10.82
C ASN A 91 -0.44 12.35 -10.63
N TYR A 92 -1.35 13.28 -10.36
CA TYR A 92 -1.00 14.66 -10.06
C TYR A 92 -2.00 15.23 -9.04
N TYR A 93 -1.57 16.23 -8.29
CA TYR A 93 -2.43 17.02 -7.42
C TYR A 93 -1.78 18.35 -7.08
N THR A 94 -2.60 19.34 -6.84
CA THR A 94 -2.12 20.64 -6.34
C THR A 94 -1.97 20.59 -4.83
N THR A 95 -0.80 20.97 -4.34
CA THR A 95 -0.55 21.07 -2.91
C THR A 95 -1.22 22.34 -2.35
N LYS A 96 -1.45 22.37 -1.04
CA LYS A 96 -2.00 23.56 -0.36
C LYS A 96 -1.13 24.81 -0.50
N SER A 97 0.14 24.65 -0.85
CA SER A 97 1.07 25.76 -1.13
C SER A 97 1.00 26.27 -2.58
N GLY A 98 0.06 25.78 -3.38
CA GLY A 98 -0.09 26.15 -4.80
C GLY A 98 0.83 25.41 -5.75
N LYS A 99 1.74 24.56 -5.26
CA LYS A 99 2.63 23.78 -6.11
C LYS A 99 1.95 22.52 -6.63
N THR A 100 2.23 22.12 -7.86
CA THR A 100 1.75 20.87 -8.43
C THR A 100 2.72 19.74 -8.12
N ALA A 101 2.24 18.74 -7.40
CA ALA A 101 2.98 17.50 -7.15
C ALA A 101 2.57 16.45 -8.18
N VAL A 102 3.53 15.90 -8.88
CA VAL A 102 3.32 14.97 -9.99
C VAL A 102 4.08 13.68 -9.74
N THR A 103 3.42 12.55 -9.90
CA THR A 103 4.05 11.24 -9.92
C THR A 103 4.39 10.87 -11.35
N VAL A 104 5.67 10.77 -11.65
CA VAL A 104 6.16 10.44 -12.99
C VAL A 104 6.81 9.07 -12.99
N GLU A 105 6.43 8.23 -13.93
CA GLU A 105 7.13 7.00 -14.27
C GLU A 105 8.09 7.31 -15.42
N THR A 106 9.39 7.30 -15.11
CA THR A 106 10.41 7.76 -16.06
C THR A 106 10.64 6.76 -17.18
N LYS A 107 10.88 7.27 -18.37
CA LYS A 107 11.44 6.53 -19.51
C LYS A 107 12.94 6.76 -19.59
N SER A 108 13.37 8.00 -19.35
CA SER A 108 14.80 8.35 -19.28
C SER A 108 15.03 9.53 -18.33
N ILE A 109 16.23 9.55 -17.74
CA ILE A 109 16.79 10.66 -16.97
C ILE A 109 18.15 10.97 -17.55
N THR A 110 18.41 12.22 -17.92
CA THR A 110 19.64 12.61 -18.59
C THR A 110 20.18 13.92 -18.02
N ASP A 111 21.51 14.01 -17.79
CA ASP A 111 22.21 15.26 -17.44
C ASP A 111 23.06 15.83 -18.61
N GLY A 112 22.83 15.32 -19.82
CA GLY A 112 23.60 15.62 -21.01
C GLY A 112 24.78 14.67 -21.26
N ASN A 113 25.39 14.12 -20.23
CA ASN A 113 26.53 13.19 -20.32
C ASN A 113 26.18 11.76 -19.92
N ILE A 114 25.24 11.61 -19.00
CA ILE A 114 24.80 10.32 -18.45
C ILE A 114 23.31 10.16 -18.73
N SER A 115 22.92 9.03 -19.29
CA SER A 115 21.51 8.66 -19.49
C SER A 115 21.18 7.40 -18.68
N CYS A 116 20.06 7.45 -17.96
CA CYS A 116 19.47 6.33 -17.25
C CYS A 116 18.12 6.01 -17.90
N GLU A 117 18.02 4.86 -18.55
CA GLU A 117 16.79 4.41 -19.24
C GLU A 117 15.99 3.41 -18.38
N LYS A 118 16.07 3.50 -17.08
CA LYS A 118 15.34 2.64 -16.17
C LYS A 118 13.99 3.23 -15.80
N ASN A 119 12.97 2.40 -15.81
CA ASN A 119 11.65 2.74 -15.33
C ASN A 119 11.70 2.97 -13.82
N GLN A 120 11.71 4.24 -13.38
CA GLN A 120 11.73 4.65 -11.98
C GLN A 120 10.54 5.54 -11.69
N LYS A 121 10.08 5.51 -10.45
CA LYS A 121 8.98 6.35 -10.02
C LYS A 121 9.52 7.56 -9.28
N ILE A 122 9.33 8.73 -9.85
CA ILE A 122 9.84 9.99 -9.31
C ILE A 122 8.68 10.83 -8.75
N PHE A 123 8.94 11.46 -7.62
CA PHE A 123 8.07 12.48 -7.04
C PHE A 123 8.53 13.86 -7.53
N LEU A 124 7.83 14.41 -8.51
CA LEU A 124 8.15 15.69 -9.14
C LEU A 124 7.30 16.80 -8.49
N THR A 125 7.94 17.93 -8.19
CA THR A 125 7.27 19.14 -7.70
C THR A 125 7.56 20.29 -8.65
N ALA A 126 6.52 20.94 -9.16
CA ALA A 126 6.60 22.08 -10.05
C ALA A 126 5.71 23.24 -9.56
N GLU A 127 6.00 24.44 -10.01
CA GLU A 127 5.13 25.60 -9.85
C GLU A 127 4.23 25.70 -11.10
N ASP A 128 2.92 25.84 -10.91
CA ASP A 128 1.89 26.05 -11.95
C ASP A 128 1.97 25.10 -13.18
N ALA A 129 2.11 23.82 -12.94
CA ALA A 129 2.15 22.85 -14.05
C ALA A 129 0.74 22.37 -14.44
N GLU A 130 0.32 22.67 -15.67
CA GLU A 130 -0.90 22.10 -16.28
C GLU A 130 -0.58 20.73 -16.88
N VAL A 131 -0.65 19.69 -16.07
CA VAL A 131 -0.40 18.30 -16.50
C VAL A 131 -1.56 17.40 -16.08
N HIS A 132 -1.83 16.39 -16.91
CA HIS A 132 -2.87 15.41 -16.64
C HIS A 132 -2.27 13.99 -16.60
N ALA A 133 -2.91 13.08 -15.90
CA ALA A 133 -2.48 11.70 -15.90
C ALA A 133 -2.54 11.09 -17.30
N GLY A 134 -1.49 10.37 -17.70
CA GLY A 134 -1.30 9.86 -19.04
C GLY A 134 -0.49 10.78 -19.97
N ASP A 135 -0.22 12.02 -19.57
CA ASP A 135 0.65 12.88 -20.36
C ASP A 135 2.09 12.38 -20.28
N VAL A 136 2.75 12.36 -21.41
CA VAL A 136 4.19 12.16 -21.51
C VAL A 136 4.83 13.53 -21.48
N ILE A 137 5.65 13.77 -20.47
CA ILE A 137 6.27 15.07 -20.19
C ILE A 137 7.78 15.01 -20.31
N GLU A 138 8.36 16.13 -20.66
CA GLU A 138 9.76 16.45 -20.50
C GLU A 138 9.88 17.52 -19.42
N ALA A 139 10.58 17.20 -18.34
CA ALA A 139 10.74 18.06 -17.20
C ALA A 139 12.23 18.42 -17.00
N HIS A 140 12.53 19.70 -16.91
CA HIS A 140 13.86 20.25 -16.66
C HIS A 140 13.96 20.66 -15.19
N GLY A 141 15.04 20.27 -14.51
CA GLY A 141 15.21 20.59 -13.11
C GLY A 141 16.35 19.83 -12.44
N LYS A 142 16.22 19.54 -11.15
CA LYS A 142 17.24 18.86 -10.36
C LYS A 142 16.69 17.64 -9.65
N LEU A 143 17.44 16.54 -9.74
CA LEU A 143 17.14 15.28 -9.05
C LEU A 143 17.75 15.29 -7.65
N TYR A 144 16.98 14.83 -6.65
CA TYR A 144 17.42 14.73 -5.27
C TYR A 144 17.08 13.34 -4.69
N CYS A 145 17.96 12.83 -3.84
CA CYS A 145 17.62 11.72 -2.95
C CYS A 145 16.73 12.22 -1.79
N PHE A 146 15.88 11.34 -1.28
CA PHE A 146 15.19 11.65 -0.04
C PHE A 146 16.16 11.66 1.14
N GLU A 147 15.99 12.63 2.04
CA GLU A 147 16.89 12.83 3.18
C GLU A 147 16.79 11.69 4.19
N GLU A 148 17.94 11.33 4.75
CA GLU A 148 18.05 10.43 5.89
C GLU A 148 17.70 11.17 7.20
N PRO A 149 17.23 10.43 8.24
CA PRO A 149 16.94 11.06 9.51
C PRO A 149 18.21 11.65 10.14
N THR A 150 18.17 12.93 10.48
CA THR A 150 19.26 13.64 11.12
C THR A 150 19.20 13.58 12.65
N ASN A 151 18.01 13.30 13.20
CA ASN A 151 17.78 13.25 14.65
C ASN A 151 17.47 11.82 15.12
N PRO A 152 17.88 11.41 16.33
CA PRO A 152 17.47 10.17 16.93
C PRO A 152 15.94 10.07 16.99
N TYR A 153 15.38 8.89 16.64
CA TYR A 153 13.93 8.60 16.63
C TYR A 153 13.09 9.38 15.60
N GLN A 154 13.71 10.14 14.71
CA GLN A 154 13.02 10.73 13.57
C GLN A 154 12.60 9.63 12.60
N THR A 155 11.39 9.74 12.06
CA THR A 155 10.90 8.82 11.00
C THR A 155 11.78 8.96 9.76
N ASP A 156 12.31 7.85 9.26
CA ASP A 156 13.08 7.83 8.01
C ASP A 156 12.16 8.13 6.82
N TYR A 157 12.21 9.38 6.35
CA TYR A 157 11.41 9.85 5.23
C TYR A 157 11.79 9.15 3.92
N ARG A 158 13.03 8.77 3.74
CA ARG A 158 13.52 8.00 2.59
C ARG A 158 12.83 6.64 2.51
N ILE A 159 12.80 5.88 3.62
CA ILE A 159 12.14 4.57 3.68
C ILE A 159 10.64 4.74 3.45
N TYR A 160 10.03 5.78 4.03
CA TYR A 160 8.62 6.07 3.84
C TYR A 160 8.30 6.35 2.37
N MET A 161 9.07 7.15 1.66
CA MET A 161 8.86 7.44 0.23
C MET A 161 9.15 6.24 -0.65
N LYS A 162 10.21 5.47 -0.36
CA LYS A 162 10.48 4.18 -1.02
C LYS A 162 9.37 3.16 -0.77
N SER A 163 8.76 3.14 0.41
CA SER A 163 7.59 2.28 0.68
C SER A 163 6.37 2.64 -0.18
N LYS A 164 6.28 3.87 -0.65
CA LYS A 164 5.29 4.33 -1.64
C LYS A 164 5.71 4.06 -3.09
N GLY A 165 6.92 3.55 -3.29
CA GLY A 165 7.48 3.24 -4.59
C GLY A 165 8.20 4.40 -5.26
N TYR A 166 8.49 5.50 -4.55
CA TYR A 166 9.27 6.61 -5.09
C TYR A 166 10.76 6.38 -4.86
N ASP A 167 11.54 6.49 -5.94
CA ASP A 167 12.99 6.34 -5.89
C ASP A 167 13.70 7.66 -5.60
N TYR A 168 13.23 8.75 -6.20
CA TYR A 168 13.82 10.09 -6.11
C TYR A 168 12.75 11.18 -6.00
N SER A 169 13.17 12.36 -5.54
CA SER A 169 12.45 13.63 -5.64
C SER A 169 13.03 14.46 -6.77
N PHE A 170 12.20 15.20 -7.51
CA PHE A 170 12.63 16.06 -8.60
C PHE A 170 12.00 17.45 -8.45
N TRP A 171 12.84 18.46 -8.34
CA TRP A 171 12.40 19.85 -8.36
C TRP A 171 12.46 20.37 -9.78
N CYS A 172 11.32 20.70 -10.32
CA CYS A 172 11.14 21.05 -11.70
C CYS A 172 11.08 22.57 -11.88
N ASP A 173 11.88 23.05 -12.81
CA ASP A 173 11.91 24.48 -13.19
C ASP A 173 11.00 24.74 -14.40
N ASP A 174 10.92 23.78 -15.36
CA ASP A 174 10.09 23.85 -16.57
C ASP A 174 9.54 22.48 -16.94
N ILE A 175 8.26 22.43 -17.36
CA ILE A 175 7.61 21.20 -17.83
C ILE A 175 7.05 21.44 -19.22
N ARG A 176 7.33 20.51 -20.14
CA ARG A 176 6.76 20.48 -21.48
C ARG A 176 6.04 19.18 -21.72
N LYS A 177 4.79 19.28 -22.19
CA LYS A 177 4.05 18.13 -22.65
C LYS A 177 4.51 17.74 -24.04
N ILE A 178 4.94 16.49 -24.21
CA ILE A 178 5.38 15.93 -25.51
C ILE A 178 4.20 15.27 -26.21
N SER A 179 3.46 14.42 -25.50
CA SER A 179 2.35 13.62 -26.05
C SER A 179 1.41 13.17 -24.94
N THR A 180 0.34 12.50 -25.32
CA THR A 180 -0.57 11.85 -24.34
C THR A 180 -0.63 10.35 -24.64
N ASP A 181 -0.39 9.52 -23.63
CA ASP A 181 -0.56 8.08 -23.73
C ASP A 181 -2.02 7.72 -23.43
N ASN A 182 -2.73 7.24 -24.44
CA ASN A 182 -4.16 6.86 -24.35
C ASN A 182 -4.36 5.45 -23.77
N GLY A 183 -3.44 4.96 -22.94
CA GLY A 183 -3.49 3.67 -22.27
C GLY A 183 -4.67 3.52 -21.29
N ILE A 184 -4.78 2.34 -20.68
CA ILE A 184 -5.84 2.02 -19.70
C ILE A 184 -5.80 3.00 -18.52
N ILE A 185 -4.62 3.40 -18.07
CA ILE A 185 -4.44 4.32 -16.93
C ILE A 185 -5.04 5.67 -17.24
N TYR A 186 -4.78 6.22 -18.43
CA TYR A 186 -5.39 7.48 -18.89
C TYR A 186 -6.92 7.40 -18.87
N LYS A 187 -7.50 6.29 -19.36
CA LYS A 187 -8.97 6.12 -19.39
C LYS A 187 -9.57 6.08 -17.97
N ILE A 188 -8.88 5.44 -17.03
CA ILE A 188 -9.31 5.37 -15.62
C ILE A 188 -9.23 6.76 -14.99
N GLU A 189 -8.15 7.49 -15.18
CA GLU A 189 -7.99 8.85 -14.65
C GLU A 189 -9.02 9.81 -15.24
N LYS A 190 -9.27 9.74 -16.55
CA LYS A 190 -10.31 10.53 -17.20
C LYS A 190 -11.71 10.21 -16.66
N ALA A 191 -11.98 8.94 -16.38
CA ALA A 191 -13.23 8.53 -15.72
C ALA A 191 -13.33 9.11 -14.29
N ARG A 192 -12.22 9.14 -13.56
CA ARG A 192 -12.12 9.71 -12.20
C ARG A 192 -12.33 11.24 -12.25
N GLU A 193 -11.70 11.93 -13.19
CA GLU A 193 -11.87 13.37 -13.40
C GLU A 193 -13.33 13.73 -13.72
N ASN A 194 -13.99 12.93 -14.56
CA ASN A 194 -15.41 13.15 -14.89
C ASN A 194 -16.31 12.99 -13.64
N VAL A 195 -16.03 12.01 -12.78
CA VAL A 195 -16.75 11.82 -11.51
C VAL A 195 -16.47 12.98 -10.55
N ASN A 196 -15.23 13.42 -10.45
CA ASN A 196 -14.85 14.56 -9.60
C ASN A 196 -15.55 15.84 -10.08
N ARG A 197 -15.54 16.12 -11.39
CA ARG A 197 -16.24 17.25 -11.99
C ARG A 197 -17.74 17.21 -11.72
N PHE A 198 -18.37 16.06 -11.83
CA PHE A 198 -19.79 15.90 -11.49
C PHE A 198 -20.08 16.34 -10.05
N PHE A 199 -19.22 16.03 -9.08
CA PHE A 199 -19.39 16.49 -7.72
C PHE A 199 -19.19 18.01 -7.60
N ASP A 200 -18.17 18.57 -8.27
CA ASP A 200 -17.91 20.01 -8.26
C ASP A 200 -19.05 20.84 -8.85
N GLU A 201 -19.74 20.30 -9.87
CA GLU A 201 -20.86 20.98 -10.54
C GLU A 201 -22.18 20.87 -9.76
N ASN A 202 -22.36 19.85 -8.90
CA ASN A 202 -23.66 19.56 -8.28
C ASN A 202 -23.68 19.70 -6.76
N MET A 203 -22.54 19.96 -6.10
CA MET A 203 -22.41 20.04 -4.64
C MET A 203 -21.65 21.31 -4.23
N GLY A 204 -21.79 21.72 -2.97
CA GLY A 204 -20.95 22.77 -2.39
C GLY A 204 -19.49 22.32 -2.29
N GLU A 205 -18.57 23.28 -2.20
CA GLU A 205 -17.12 23.03 -2.22
C GLU A 205 -16.68 21.98 -1.17
N SER A 206 -17.13 22.11 0.07
CA SER A 206 -16.77 21.20 1.14
C SER A 206 -17.37 19.80 0.97
N GLU A 207 -18.64 19.73 0.53
CA GLU A 207 -19.37 18.49 0.26
C GLU A 207 -18.78 17.75 -0.93
N ALA A 208 -18.47 18.46 -2.01
CA ALA A 208 -17.81 17.91 -3.20
C ALA A 208 -16.43 17.34 -2.84
N ALA A 209 -15.63 18.07 -2.06
CA ALA A 209 -14.32 17.61 -1.63
C ALA A 209 -14.40 16.31 -0.80
N ILE A 210 -15.37 16.21 0.11
CA ILE A 210 -15.61 14.98 0.88
C ILE A 210 -16.10 13.84 -0.02
N ALA A 211 -17.04 14.11 -0.93
CA ALA A 211 -17.56 13.11 -1.87
C ALA A 211 -16.45 12.56 -2.77
N LYS A 212 -15.56 13.42 -3.31
CA LYS A 212 -14.37 13.03 -4.08
C LYS A 212 -13.44 12.15 -3.25
N ALA A 213 -13.14 12.54 -2.01
CA ALA A 213 -12.25 11.78 -1.12
C ALA A 213 -12.79 10.36 -0.83
N LEU A 214 -14.09 10.21 -0.64
CA LEU A 214 -14.75 8.94 -0.31
C LEU A 214 -14.94 8.02 -1.52
N THR A 215 -15.18 8.58 -2.72
CA THR A 215 -15.54 7.80 -3.92
C THR A 215 -14.37 7.54 -4.83
N THR A 216 -13.58 8.58 -5.15
CA THR A 216 -12.44 8.50 -6.07
C THR A 216 -11.08 8.43 -5.36
N GLY A 217 -11.05 8.69 -4.06
CA GLY A 217 -9.82 8.78 -3.26
C GLY A 217 -9.08 10.11 -3.40
N TYR A 218 -9.64 11.08 -4.11
CA TYR A 218 -9.04 12.39 -4.32
C TYR A 218 -9.34 13.31 -3.11
N LYS A 219 -8.36 13.56 -2.27
CA LYS A 219 -8.50 14.26 -0.98
C LYS A 219 -7.84 15.64 -0.91
N TYR A 220 -7.28 16.09 -2.01
CA TYR A 220 -6.41 17.27 -2.00
C TYR A 220 -7.20 18.59 -1.98
N ASP A 221 -8.47 18.57 -2.36
CA ASP A 221 -9.38 19.74 -2.33
C ASP A 221 -10.06 19.93 -0.98
N ILE A 222 -9.79 19.09 0.03
CA ILE A 222 -10.45 19.22 1.34
C ILE A 222 -10.00 20.50 2.02
N PRO A 223 -10.94 21.43 2.34
CA PRO A 223 -10.60 22.68 3.01
C PRO A 223 -9.97 22.44 4.39
N ASP A 224 -9.03 23.32 4.78
CA ASP A 224 -8.30 23.19 6.05
C ASP A 224 -9.20 23.14 7.28
N ASN A 225 -10.28 23.93 7.26
CA ASN A 225 -11.25 23.94 8.36
C ASN A 225 -11.98 22.60 8.48
N THR A 226 -12.35 21.99 7.36
CA THR A 226 -12.97 20.66 7.31
C THR A 226 -11.98 19.62 7.80
N GLU A 227 -10.74 19.62 7.31
CA GLU A 227 -9.70 18.69 7.75
C GLU A 227 -9.42 18.80 9.25
N LYS A 228 -9.31 20.04 9.78
CA LYS A 228 -9.14 20.32 11.22
C LYS A 228 -10.32 19.79 12.04
N THR A 229 -11.55 19.98 11.57
CA THR A 229 -12.75 19.49 12.24
C THR A 229 -12.73 17.96 12.36
N PHE A 230 -12.46 17.26 11.25
CA PHE A 230 -12.34 15.79 11.26
C PHE A 230 -11.19 15.30 12.13
N ARG A 231 -10.08 16.06 12.20
CA ARG A 231 -8.94 15.76 13.07
C ARG A 231 -9.30 15.92 14.55
N ASN A 232 -9.97 17.00 14.91
CA ASN A 232 -10.40 17.27 16.28
C ASN A 232 -11.41 16.23 16.78
N LEU A 233 -12.26 15.71 15.88
CA LEU A 233 -13.19 14.62 16.17
C LEU A 233 -12.53 13.24 16.19
N GLY A 234 -11.23 13.14 15.85
CA GLY A 234 -10.52 11.85 15.78
C GLY A 234 -10.90 10.95 14.61
N ILE A 235 -11.65 11.48 13.64
CA ILE A 235 -12.18 10.72 12.48
C ILE A 235 -11.50 11.06 11.14
N SER A 236 -10.30 11.62 11.15
CA SER A 236 -9.54 11.95 9.93
C SER A 236 -9.35 10.76 8.98
N HIS A 237 -9.32 9.55 9.52
CA HIS A 237 -9.21 8.31 8.75
C HIS A 237 -10.41 8.05 7.83
N VAL A 238 -11.55 8.69 8.06
CA VAL A 238 -12.74 8.60 7.20
C VAL A 238 -12.53 9.37 5.89
N LEU A 239 -11.73 10.44 5.89
CA LEU A 239 -11.41 11.25 4.71
C LEU A 239 -10.49 10.54 3.69
N ALA A 240 -10.21 9.29 3.88
CA ALA A 240 -9.44 8.48 2.95
C ALA A 240 -10.18 7.16 2.67
N VAL A 241 -10.04 6.63 1.46
CA VAL A 241 -10.58 5.30 1.17
C VAL A 241 -9.93 4.28 2.11
N SER A 242 -10.73 3.77 3.04
CA SER A 242 -10.31 2.88 4.11
C SER A 242 -10.78 1.45 3.89
N GLY A 243 -10.28 0.53 4.71
CA GLY A 243 -10.75 -0.85 4.71
C GLY A 243 -12.24 -0.99 4.99
N LEU A 244 -12.83 -0.06 5.76
CA LEU A 244 -14.27 -0.02 6.01
C LEU A 244 -15.05 0.25 4.71
N HIS A 245 -14.63 1.23 3.89
CA HIS A 245 -15.25 1.53 2.59
C HIS A 245 -15.20 0.31 1.67
N VAL A 246 -14.03 -0.34 1.56
CA VAL A 246 -13.85 -1.58 0.78
C VAL A 246 -14.79 -2.69 1.26
N SER A 247 -14.89 -2.89 2.57
CA SER A 247 -15.75 -3.92 3.16
C SER A 247 -17.24 -3.60 2.97
N LEU A 248 -17.64 -2.34 3.10
CA LEU A 248 -19.01 -1.89 2.93
C LEU A 248 -19.45 -2.07 1.46
N VAL A 249 -18.68 -1.55 0.51
CA VAL A 249 -18.98 -1.61 -0.93
C VAL A 249 -19.04 -3.07 -1.41
N SER A 250 -18.05 -3.89 -1.03
CA SER A 250 -18.05 -5.31 -1.40
C SER A 250 -19.18 -6.09 -0.71
N GLY A 251 -19.49 -5.76 0.56
CA GLY A 251 -20.58 -6.38 1.32
C GLY A 251 -21.96 -6.07 0.74
N ILE A 252 -22.22 -4.81 0.38
CA ILE A 252 -23.47 -4.39 -0.25
C ILE A 252 -23.66 -5.09 -1.59
N LEU A 253 -22.63 -5.07 -2.47
CA LEU A 253 -22.73 -5.74 -3.76
C LEU A 253 -22.92 -7.25 -3.61
N PHE A 254 -22.17 -7.89 -2.71
CA PHE A 254 -22.32 -9.31 -2.45
C PHE A 254 -23.73 -9.65 -1.93
N ALA A 255 -24.29 -8.84 -1.00
CA ALA A 255 -25.64 -9.00 -0.49
C ALA A 255 -26.69 -8.80 -1.60
N LEU A 256 -26.54 -7.77 -2.43
CA LEU A 256 -27.42 -7.50 -3.58
C LEU A 256 -27.48 -8.71 -4.52
N LEU A 257 -26.33 -9.23 -4.92
CA LEU A 257 -26.26 -10.41 -5.79
C LEU A 257 -26.88 -11.65 -5.17
N ARG A 258 -26.78 -11.79 -3.85
CA ARG A 258 -27.36 -12.93 -3.14
C ARG A 258 -28.85 -12.81 -2.88
N VAL A 259 -29.32 -11.63 -2.49
CA VAL A 259 -30.70 -11.41 -2.04
C VAL A 259 -31.60 -11.10 -3.24
N VAL A 260 -31.21 -10.14 -4.09
CA VAL A 260 -32.02 -9.72 -5.23
C VAL A 260 -31.89 -10.71 -6.39
N PHE A 261 -30.66 -11.04 -6.79
CA PHE A 261 -30.43 -11.96 -7.91
C PHE A 261 -30.42 -13.44 -7.50
N LYS A 262 -30.64 -13.75 -6.21
CA LYS A 262 -30.72 -15.12 -5.67
C LYS A 262 -29.53 -16.01 -6.04
N MET A 263 -28.37 -15.39 -6.28
CA MET A 263 -27.16 -16.12 -6.67
C MET A 263 -26.64 -16.98 -5.50
N ARG A 264 -26.02 -18.11 -5.80
CA ARG A 264 -25.32 -18.93 -4.79
C ARG A 264 -24.11 -18.14 -4.25
N LYS A 265 -23.71 -18.36 -2.97
CA LYS A 265 -22.59 -17.66 -2.32
C LYS A 265 -21.33 -17.62 -3.18
N ARG A 266 -20.96 -18.74 -3.80
CA ARG A 266 -19.76 -18.86 -4.63
C ARG A 266 -19.86 -18.13 -5.94
N THR A 267 -21.02 -18.23 -6.59
CA THR A 267 -21.26 -17.52 -7.86
C THR A 267 -21.30 -16.02 -7.66
N ALA A 268 -21.83 -15.53 -6.52
CA ALA A 268 -21.84 -14.09 -6.17
C ALA A 268 -20.42 -13.57 -5.81
N ALA A 269 -19.55 -14.42 -5.27
CA ALA A 269 -18.19 -14.02 -4.88
C ALA A 269 -17.33 -13.59 -6.07
N VAL A 270 -17.49 -14.23 -7.24
CA VAL A 270 -16.67 -13.93 -8.43
C VAL A 270 -16.92 -12.52 -8.98
N PRO A 271 -18.16 -12.13 -9.34
CA PRO A 271 -18.40 -10.76 -9.84
C PRO A 271 -18.11 -9.70 -8.77
N THR A 272 -18.33 -10.01 -7.47
CA THR A 272 -17.94 -9.09 -6.40
C THR A 272 -16.42 -8.90 -6.33
N ALA A 273 -15.63 -9.96 -6.51
CA ALA A 273 -14.17 -9.89 -6.53
C ALA A 273 -13.66 -9.06 -7.73
N ILE A 274 -14.25 -9.26 -8.92
CA ILE A 274 -13.91 -8.50 -10.13
C ILE A 274 -14.22 -7.01 -9.91
N PHE A 275 -15.43 -6.70 -9.45
CA PHE A 275 -15.83 -5.33 -9.16
C PHE A 275 -14.92 -4.68 -8.10
N LEU A 276 -14.59 -5.40 -7.04
CA LEU A 276 -13.72 -4.89 -5.98
C LEU A 276 -12.32 -4.57 -6.49
N THR A 277 -11.79 -5.41 -7.39
CA THR A 277 -10.49 -5.16 -8.03
C THR A 277 -10.56 -3.91 -8.92
N ALA A 278 -11.60 -3.76 -9.72
CA ALA A 278 -11.82 -2.57 -10.55
C ALA A 278 -11.99 -1.30 -9.69
N TYR A 279 -12.77 -1.37 -8.61
CA TYR A 279 -12.94 -0.28 -7.64
C TYR A 279 -11.61 0.10 -6.98
N PHE A 280 -10.80 -0.86 -6.59
CA PHE A 280 -9.46 -0.61 -6.02
C PHE A 280 -8.55 0.15 -6.99
N ILE A 281 -8.53 -0.25 -8.26
CA ILE A 281 -7.77 0.46 -9.30
C ILE A 281 -8.35 1.86 -9.51
N PHE A 282 -9.67 1.99 -9.55
CA PHE A 282 -10.36 3.26 -9.70
C PHE A 282 -10.08 4.23 -8.55
N THR A 283 -9.91 3.77 -7.31
CA THR A 283 -9.60 4.62 -6.15
C THR A 283 -8.10 4.92 -5.96
N GLY A 284 -7.25 4.59 -6.95
CA GLY A 284 -5.82 4.94 -6.97
C GLY A 284 -4.93 4.01 -6.16
N CYS A 285 -5.34 2.77 -5.92
CA CYS A 285 -4.51 1.71 -5.32
C CYS A 285 -3.87 2.08 -3.98
N SER A 286 -4.61 2.80 -3.10
CA SER A 286 -4.05 3.24 -1.83
C SER A 286 -3.57 2.05 -0.98
N PRO A 287 -2.44 2.15 -0.25
CA PRO A 287 -1.93 1.05 0.59
C PRO A 287 -2.93 0.59 1.66
N SER A 288 -3.77 1.51 2.12
CA SER A 288 -4.85 1.25 3.08
C SER A 288 -5.93 0.34 2.49
N ALA A 289 -6.40 0.66 1.27
CA ALA A 289 -7.38 -0.14 0.55
C ALA A 289 -6.79 -1.49 0.10
N ALA A 290 -5.52 -1.53 -0.34
CA ALA A 290 -4.86 -2.75 -0.80
C ALA A 290 -4.97 -3.91 0.20
N ARG A 291 -4.76 -3.65 1.49
CA ARG A 291 -4.86 -4.66 2.54
C ARG A 291 -6.27 -5.25 2.63
N ALA A 292 -7.28 -4.39 2.68
CA ALA A 292 -8.66 -4.82 2.77
C ALA A 292 -9.12 -5.58 1.52
N VAL A 293 -8.70 -5.13 0.34
CA VAL A 293 -8.97 -5.81 -0.93
C VAL A 293 -8.35 -7.20 -0.93
N ILE A 294 -7.06 -7.34 -0.63
CA ILE A 294 -6.38 -8.63 -0.60
C ILE A 294 -7.02 -9.58 0.43
N MET A 295 -7.37 -9.10 1.62
CA MET A 295 -8.08 -9.90 2.63
C MET A 295 -9.43 -10.37 2.13
N THR A 296 -10.22 -9.49 1.52
CA THR A 296 -11.55 -9.80 0.97
C THR A 296 -11.45 -10.76 -0.20
N LEU A 297 -10.52 -10.55 -1.14
CA LEU A 297 -10.26 -11.45 -2.25
C LEU A 297 -9.82 -12.84 -1.78
N THR A 298 -8.97 -12.91 -0.76
CA THR A 298 -8.55 -14.18 -0.14
C THR A 298 -9.75 -14.92 0.48
N ALA A 299 -10.65 -14.20 1.16
CA ALA A 299 -11.86 -14.79 1.72
C ALA A 299 -12.81 -15.28 0.63
N PHE A 300 -12.99 -14.54 -0.46
CA PHE A 300 -13.78 -14.98 -1.61
C PHE A 300 -13.15 -16.15 -2.32
N ALA A 301 -11.83 -16.18 -2.51
CA ALA A 301 -11.12 -17.31 -3.07
C ALA A 301 -11.32 -18.59 -2.22
N ALA A 302 -11.19 -18.48 -0.88
CA ALA A 302 -11.45 -19.60 0.01
C ALA A 302 -12.91 -20.13 -0.12
N LEU A 303 -13.87 -19.20 -0.27
CA LEU A 303 -15.28 -19.55 -0.48
C LEU A 303 -15.50 -20.29 -1.82
N VAL A 304 -14.86 -19.84 -2.90
CA VAL A 304 -14.96 -20.44 -4.24
C VAL A 304 -14.33 -21.84 -4.25
N PHE A 305 -13.13 -21.98 -3.66
CA PHE A 305 -12.37 -23.23 -3.65
C PHE A 305 -12.77 -24.22 -2.54
N TYR A 306 -13.91 -24.01 -1.86
CA TYR A 306 -14.41 -24.90 -0.79
C TYR A 306 -13.43 -25.08 0.37
N LYS A 307 -12.59 -24.12 0.66
CA LYS A 307 -11.64 -24.16 1.78
C LYS A 307 -12.23 -23.49 3.01
N ASN A 308 -12.08 -24.15 4.16
CA ASN A 308 -12.33 -23.45 5.44
C ASN A 308 -11.23 -22.44 5.66
N SER A 309 -11.57 -21.15 5.68
CA SER A 309 -10.59 -20.10 5.94
C SER A 309 -10.43 -19.90 7.45
N ASP A 310 -9.22 -20.13 7.96
CA ASP A 310 -8.83 -19.67 9.29
C ASP A 310 -8.52 -18.17 9.20
N ARG A 311 -9.17 -17.36 10.06
CA ARG A 311 -9.07 -15.89 10.02
C ARG A 311 -7.62 -15.40 10.19
N TYR A 312 -6.89 -15.99 11.12
CA TYR A 312 -5.48 -15.63 11.35
C TYR A 312 -4.60 -15.97 10.16
N ASN A 313 -4.85 -17.13 9.54
CA ASN A 313 -4.12 -17.55 8.34
C ASN A 313 -4.44 -16.66 7.14
N THR A 314 -5.69 -16.16 7.01
CA THR A 314 -6.08 -15.21 5.96
C THR A 314 -5.39 -13.88 6.11
N ILE A 315 -5.31 -13.33 7.35
CA ILE A 315 -4.60 -12.09 7.64
C ILE A 315 -3.10 -12.25 7.36
N ALA A 316 -2.52 -13.34 7.82
CA ALA A 316 -1.11 -13.64 7.59
C ALA A 316 -0.80 -13.80 6.10
N PHE A 317 -1.65 -14.49 5.32
CA PHE A 317 -1.50 -14.60 3.88
C PHE A 317 -1.54 -13.24 3.18
N SER A 318 -2.44 -12.34 3.61
CA SER A 318 -2.52 -10.98 3.07
C SER A 318 -1.27 -10.17 3.39
N ALA A 319 -0.73 -10.29 4.61
CA ALA A 319 0.53 -9.66 5.00
C ALA A 319 1.70 -10.21 4.18
N PHE A 320 1.74 -11.54 3.97
CA PHE A 320 2.76 -12.20 3.17
C PHE A 320 2.78 -11.68 1.72
N ILE A 321 1.62 -11.60 1.07
CA ILE A 321 1.52 -11.06 -0.30
C ILE A 321 2.03 -9.62 -0.35
N LEU A 322 1.60 -8.76 0.58
CA LEU A 322 1.99 -7.36 0.59
C LEU A 322 3.50 -7.17 0.82
N LEU A 323 4.09 -7.96 1.71
CA LEU A 323 5.53 -7.92 1.96
C LEU A 323 6.36 -8.51 0.81
N CYS A 324 5.80 -9.44 0.04
CA CYS A 324 6.42 -9.92 -1.21
C CYS A 324 6.37 -8.84 -2.31
N ILE A 325 5.29 -8.04 -2.38
CA ILE A 325 5.17 -6.94 -3.34
C ILE A 325 6.13 -5.79 -2.97
N ASN A 326 6.12 -5.39 -1.70
CA ASN A 326 7.02 -4.35 -1.21
C ASN A 326 7.43 -4.64 0.25
N PRO A 327 8.64 -5.11 0.50
CA PRO A 327 9.13 -5.45 1.84
C PRO A 327 9.21 -4.20 2.76
N LEU A 328 9.35 -3.01 2.20
CA LEU A 328 9.41 -1.76 2.96
C LEU A 328 8.08 -1.40 3.63
N TYR A 329 6.97 -2.05 3.27
CA TYR A 329 5.71 -1.91 4.01
C TYR A 329 5.82 -2.29 5.48
N LEU A 330 6.80 -3.10 5.85
CA LEU A 330 7.03 -3.45 7.25
C LEU A 330 7.33 -2.21 8.12
N TRP A 331 7.95 -1.17 7.57
CA TRP A 331 8.20 0.13 8.24
C TRP A 331 7.08 1.16 8.04
N ASN A 332 6.08 0.84 7.23
CA ASN A 332 4.96 1.74 7.02
C ASN A 332 4.00 1.66 8.22
N VAL A 333 3.86 2.77 8.96
CA VAL A 333 3.00 2.87 10.15
C VAL A 333 1.56 2.44 9.84
N SER A 334 1.04 2.80 8.68
CA SER A 334 -0.31 2.42 8.25
C SER A 334 -0.45 0.89 8.08
N PHE A 335 0.59 0.21 7.60
CA PHE A 335 0.65 -1.25 7.54
C PHE A 335 0.66 -1.86 8.94
N GLN A 336 1.56 -1.40 9.80
CA GLN A 336 1.71 -1.91 11.17
C GLN A 336 0.42 -1.76 11.96
N LEU A 337 -0.17 -0.56 12.01
CA LEU A 337 -1.40 -0.30 12.75
C LEU A 337 -2.57 -1.15 12.25
N SER A 338 -2.72 -1.32 10.93
CA SER A 338 -3.83 -2.10 10.38
C SER A 338 -3.74 -3.59 10.76
N PHE A 339 -2.57 -4.22 10.59
CA PHE A 339 -2.40 -5.64 10.93
C PHE A 339 -2.43 -5.89 12.44
N PHE A 340 -1.86 -4.97 13.23
CA PHE A 340 -1.92 -5.02 14.70
C PHE A 340 -3.36 -4.93 15.17
N TRP A 341 -4.13 -3.94 14.69
CA TRP A 341 -5.51 -3.71 15.10
C TRP A 341 -6.43 -4.89 14.78
N ILE A 342 -6.37 -5.40 13.55
CA ILE A 342 -7.20 -6.55 13.15
C ILE A 342 -6.85 -7.78 13.98
N THR A 343 -5.56 -8.02 14.21
CA THR A 343 -5.10 -9.15 15.03
C THR A 343 -5.56 -9.01 16.48
N ALA A 344 -5.47 -7.80 17.06
CA ALA A 344 -5.93 -7.51 18.41
C ALA A 344 -7.46 -7.72 18.54
N VAL A 345 -8.24 -7.26 17.57
CA VAL A 345 -9.70 -7.48 17.55
C VAL A 345 -10.04 -8.98 17.49
N LEU A 346 -9.35 -9.76 16.65
CA LEU A 346 -9.60 -11.21 16.58
C LEU A 346 -9.23 -11.92 17.88
N LEU A 347 -8.12 -11.54 18.51
CA LEU A 347 -7.72 -12.08 19.82
C LEU A 347 -8.76 -11.73 20.90
N ALA A 348 -9.22 -10.48 20.95
CA ALA A 348 -10.25 -10.04 21.86
C ALA A 348 -11.57 -10.84 21.67
N LEU A 349 -11.99 -11.03 20.41
CA LEU A 349 -13.17 -11.83 20.10
C LEU A 349 -13.03 -13.30 20.54
N ASP A 350 -11.86 -13.89 20.38
CA ASP A 350 -11.61 -15.27 20.80
C ASP A 350 -11.58 -15.39 22.34
N ILE A 351 -11.01 -14.39 23.05
CA ILE A 351 -11.04 -14.29 24.50
C ILE A 351 -12.50 -14.14 24.99
N ILE A 352 -13.25 -13.21 24.43
CA ILE A 352 -14.66 -12.99 24.75
C ILE A 352 -15.47 -14.28 24.57
N LYS A 353 -15.30 -14.96 23.44
CA LYS A 353 -15.98 -16.26 23.20
C LYS A 353 -15.62 -17.30 24.23
N LYS A 354 -14.36 -17.37 24.66
CA LYS A 354 -13.90 -18.31 25.70
C LYS A 354 -14.57 -18.00 27.04
N ILE A 355 -14.60 -16.72 27.44
CA ILE A 355 -15.24 -16.26 28.67
C ILE A 355 -16.76 -16.53 28.64
N CYS A 356 -17.42 -16.16 27.52
CA CYS A 356 -18.86 -16.41 27.36
C CYS A 356 -19.24 -17.89 27.36
N ARG A 357 -18.32 -18.78 26.96
CA ARG A 357 -18.53 -20.22 26.98
C ARG A 357 -18.43 -20.79 28.38
N THR A 358 -17.69 -20.15 29.27
CA THR A 358 -17.37 -20.62 30.62
C THR A 358 -18.35 -20.05 31.69
N SER A 359 -18.94 -18.88 31.46
CA SER A 359 -19.81 -18.20 32.44
C SER A 359 -21.13 -17.69 31.84
N LYS A 360 -22.27 -18.08 32.46
CA LYS A 360 -23.60 -17.58 32.06
C LYS A 360 -23.78 -16.10 32.37
N THR A 361 -23.18 -15.61 33.46
CA THR A 361 -23.20 -14.19 33.87
C THR A 361 -22.39 -13.29 32.90
N ALA A 362 -21.25 -13.75 32.41
CA ALA A 362 -20.47 -13.01 31.42
C ALA A 362 -21.22 -12.85 30.08
N LYS A 363 -22.06 -13.82 29.70
CA LYS A 363 -22.96 -13.69 28.52
C LYS A 363 -23.94 -12.53 28.67
N ALA A 364 -24.54 -12.38 29.82
CA ALA A 364 -25.53 -11.32 30.09
C ALA A 364 -24.88 -9.93 30.05
N ILE A 365 -23.69 -9.79 30.64
CA ILE A 365 -22.95 -8.51 30.68
C ILE A 365 -22.51 -8.09 29.30
N ILE A 366 -21.96 -9.02 28.48
CA ILE A 366 -21.49 -8.69 27.11
C ILE A 366 -22.68 -8.38 26.20
N PHE A 367 -23.81 -9.06 26.38
CA PHE A 367 -25.03 -8.77 25.61
C PHE A 367 -25.60 -7.38 25.91
N SER A 368 -25.46 -6.88 27.15
CA SER A 368 -25.89 -5.53 27.56
C SER A 368 -24.94 -4.41 27.09
N PHE A 369 -23.71 -4.75 26.63
CA PHE A 369 -22.75 -3.78 26.06
C PHE A 369 -22.77 -3.71 24.53
N ILE A 370 -23.45 -4.66 23.84
CA ILE A 370 -23.55 -4.74 22.38
C ILE A 370 -24.90 -4.19 21.86
N ILE A 371 -25.90 -4.03 22.76
CA ILE A 371 -27.15 -3.33 22.51
C ILE A 371 -27.05 -1.90 23.00
#